data_03049eb146a9f8718ff97fdaa8d9b9f3
#
_entry.id   03049eb146a9f8718ff97fdaa8d9b9f3
#
_cell.length_a   1.000
_cell.length_b   1.000
_cell.length_c   1.000
_cell.angle_alpha   90.00
_cell.angle_beta   90.00
_cell.angle_gamma   90.00
#
_symmetry.space_group_name_H-M   'P 1'
#
loop_
_entity.id
_entity.type
_entity.pdbx_description
1 polymer ?
#
loop_
_entity_poly.entity_id
_entity_poly.type
_entity_poly.pdbx_seq_one_letter_code
_entity_poly.pdbx_strand_id
1 'polypeptide(L)'
;MDYGENMSYNDCAVDGYCSIDPIMYSLMEVLLYELKQITYYYIKMQELGYENKALKSRIINYLSLILIGYEFNREEFQALLKEIHKEKESVKEAYTAFCDEKNMDCQILKSNIKFEKFDLSSIVNQGEQQAIRRNSSLSADVKNLYEIILNLIKSASIRLIELKCYTEDYLPEEDGILKLFNNLNFSAMTESKLIKKVNDFAQINYQIHKKLHVFKEEYYGAIGLHDVSIGVEKGKSILVSGQNLKDLENLLEAVKDTDINVYTHNGLIVAHAYPKFAKYKNLKGHFQMSMDSVQYDFTTFKGPVLVIRNFQYLLDKLYRGRLFTTNLIAGKGMTRIEKNNFKPLVDAAENSQGFDRDHSIAQVKVGYDEELVMQKVDKIIEKIKNKDIKHLIVVGLLNHAAMHSQYFDVLEENLSDDHYVITTVIPSKKDNILYFDSFFNSSLIYKILSHIKKHVDLDKFPVSVFITTCNLHTMSHIFNLKYLGINSIYLPECTSNIITPNMLKFLKEKFDIKQVSDDPKKDLKNL
;
A
#
# COMPACT_ATOMS: atom_id res chain seq x y z
N MET A 1 18.94 -6.74 -29.80
CA MET A 1 17.89 -7.73 -29.57
C MET A 1 16.58 -7.00 -29.68
N ASP A 2 15.81 -7.36 -30.68
CA ASP A 2 14.50 -6.76 -30.94
C ASP A 2 13.48 -7.30 -29.93
N TYR A 3 13.17 -6.53 -28.89
CA TYR A 3 12.14 -6.87 -27.91
C TYR A 3 10.72 -6.53 -28.39
N GLY A 4 10.57 -6.13 -29.68
CA GLY A 4 9.36 -5.53 -30.22
C GLY A 4 8.42 -6.45 -31.01
N GLU A 5 8.82 -7.66 -31.39
CA GLU A 5 8.05 -8.40 -32.39
C GLU A 5 6.96 -9.34 -31.84
N ASN A 6 6.83 -9.55 -30.52
CA ASN A 6 5.86 -10.51 -29.97
C ASN A 6 4.86 -9.96 -28.94
N MET A 7 4.83 -8.65 -28.71
CA MET A 7 3.80 -8.05 -27.85
C MET A 7 3.02 -7.01 -28.64
N SER A 8 1.73 -7.28 -28.88
CA SER A 8 0.85 -6.28 -29.50
C SER A 8 0.62 -5.13 -28.51
N TYR A 9 0.36 -3.91 -29.02
CA TYR A 9 -0.03 -2.76 -28.19
C TYR A 9 -1.22 -3.09 -27.28
N ASN A 10 -2.12 -3.96 -27.72
CA ASN A 10 -3.25 -4.46 -26.94
C ASN A 10 -2.81 -5.31 -25.75
N ASP A 11 -1.76 -6.14 -25.89
CA ASP A 11 -1.26 -7.00 -24.80
C ASP A 11 -0.64 -6.14 -23.69
N CYS A 12 0.09 -5.09 -24.04
CA CYS A 12 0.64 -4.15 -23.08
C CYS A 12 -0.45 -3.41 -22.29
N ALA A 13 -1.48 -2.90 -22.97
CA ALA A 13 -2.57 -2.17 -22.35
C ALA A 13 -3.49 -3.07 -21.53
N VAL A 14 -3.70 -4.31 -21.98
CA VAL A 14 -4.59 -5.29 -21.36
C VAL A 14 -3.95 -6.01 -20.19
N ASP A 15 -2.64 -6.32 -20.27
CA ASP A 15 -1.91 -7.04 -19.24
C ASP A 15 -1.08 -6.14 -18.29
N GLY A 16 -1.13 -4.83 -18.47
CA GLY A 16 -0.47 -3.88 -17.58
C GLY A 16 1.05 -3.79 -17.72
N TYR A 17 1.61 -4.31 -18.81
CA TYR A 17 3.07 -4.29 -19.04
C TYR A 17 3.63 -2.91 -19.40
N CYS A 18 2.79 -1.97 -19.82
CA CYS A 18 3.25 -0.65 -20.29
C CYS A 18 3.87 0.25 -19.23
N SER A 19 3.73 -0.08 -17.96
CA SER A 19 4.23 0.73 -16.85
C SER A 19 5.44 0.16 -16.13
N ILE A 20 5.81 -1.09 -16.44
CA ILE A 20 6.98 -1.74 -15.86
C ILE A 20 7.99 -1.95 -16.98
N ASP A 21 9.18 -1.39 -16.81
CA ASP A 21 10.32 -1.71 -17.66
C ASP A 21 10.52 -3.24 -17.72
N PRO A 22 10.50 -3.87 -18.91
CA PRO A 22 10.65 -5.33 -19.05
C PRO A 22 11.90 -5.89 -18.37
N ILE A 23 13.00 -5.11 -18.37
CA ILE A 23 14.24 -5.48 -17.67
C ILE A 23 13.99 -5.54 -16.17
N MET A 24 13.35 -4.50 -15.60
CA MET A 24 13.03 -4.47 -14.18
C MET A 24 12.08 -5.58 -13.78
N TYR A 25 11.12 -5.92 -14.64
CA TYR A 25 10.24 -7.05 -14.41
C TYR A 25 11.03 -8.37 -14.28
N SER A 26 11.95 -8.64 -15.21
CA SER A 26 12.79 -9.84 -15.16
C SER A 26 13.72 -9.86 -13.93
N LEU A 27 14.28 -8.71 -13.55
CA LEU A 27 15.07 -8.59 -12.32
C LEU A 27 14.24 -8.85 -11.05
N MET A 28 12.95 -8.48 -11.05
CA MET A 28 12.04 -8.81 -9.95
C MET A 28 11.73 -10.29 -9.86
N GLU A 29 11.61 -11.01 -10.97
CA GLU A 29 11.44 -12.46 -10.95
C GLU A 29 12.68 -13.15 -10.35
N VAL A 30 13.88 -12.63 -10.64
CA VAL A 30 15.12 -13.08 -9.97
C VAL A 30 15.06 -12.80 -8.46
N LEU A 31 14.63 -11.60 -8.06
CA LEU A 31 14.44 -11.26 -6.65
C LEU A 31 13.52 -12.25 -5.95
N LEU A 32 12.35 -12.52 -6.53
CA LEU A 32 11.37 -13.47 -5.98
C LEU A 32 11.95 -14.88 -5.86
N TYR A 33 12.70 -15.31 -6.86
CA TYR A 33 13.35 -16.61 -6.84
C TYR A 33 14.37 -16.73 -5.71
N GLU A 34 15.26 -15.75 -5.55
CA GLU A 34 16.27 -15.71 -4.49
C GLU A 34 15.60 -15.63 -3.10
N LEU A 35 14.59 -14.77 -2.95
CA LEU A 35 13.85 -14.63 -1.68
C LEU A 35 13.12 -15.93 -1.30
N LYS A 36 12.63 -16.68 -2.26
CA LYS A 36 11.98 -17.94 -2.01
C LYS A 36 12.95 -18.97 -1.41
N GLN A 37 14.20 -19.01 -1.90
CA GLN A 37 15.22 -19.89 -1.36
C GLN A 37 15.69 -19.45 0.04
N ILE A 38 15.94 -18.14 0.25
CA ILE A 38 16.30 -17.62 1.57
C ILE A 38 15.19 -17.95 2.57
N THR A 39 13.94 -17.72 2.20
CA THR A 39 12.79 -17.99 3.07
C THR A 39 12.67 -19.47 3.39
N TYR A 40 12.93 -20.35 2.42
CA TYR A 40 12.95 -21.80 2.66
C TYR A 40 13.97 -22.18 3.73
N TYR A 41 15.23 -21.78 3.59
CA TYR A 41 16.27 -22.11 4.57
C TYR A 41 15.97 -21.48 5.93
N TYR A 42 15.50 -20.23 5.94
CA TYR A 42 15.11 -19.56 7.18
C TYR A 42 13.99 -20.33 7.92
N ILE A 43 12.93 -20.73 7.22
CA ILE A 43 11.81 -21.48 7.82
C ILE A 43 12.30 -22.84 8.32
N LYS A 44 13.14 -23.53 7.56
CA LYS A 44 13.73 -24.81 7.98
C LYS A 44 14.56 -24.68 9.26
N MET A 45 15.38 -23.66 9.37
CA MET A 45 16.15 -23.38 10.60
C MET A 45 15.21 -22.99 11.75
N GLN A 46 14.16 -22.23 11.50
CA GLN A 46 13.16 -21.85 12.50
C GLN A 46 12.41 -23.08 13.05
N GLU A 47 12.02 -24.04 12.18
CA GLU A 47 11.40 -25.31 12.57
C GLU A 47 12.30 -26.14 13.52
N LEU A 48 13.62 -25.94 13.44
CA LEU A 48 14.62 -26.59 14.29
C LEU A 48 15.03 -25.75 15.51
N GLY A 49 14.30 -24.64 15.78
CA GLY A 49 14.49 -23.80 16.96
C GLY A 49 15.52 -22.68 16.82
N TYR A 50 16.05 -22.45 15.61
CA TYR A 50 16.94 -21.33 15.35
C TYR A 50 16.14 -20.12 14.85
N GLU A 51 16.24 -18.99 15.55
CA GLU A 51 15.59 -17.74 15.14
C GLU A 51 16.63 -16.65 14.85
N ASN A 52 16.50 -16.02 13.67
CA ASN A 52 17.30 -14.86 13.28
C ASN A 52 16.37 -13.69 12.95
N LYS A 53 16.08 -12.84 13.96
CA LYS A 53 15.20 -11.67 13.81
C LYS A 53 15.68 -10.69 12.76
N ALA A 54 17.01 -10.50 12.63
CA ALA A 54 17.58 -9.59 11.65
C ALA A 54 17.36 -10.09 10.21
N LEU A 55 17.56 -11.39 9.96
CA LEU A 55 17.29 -12.00 8.66
C LEU A 55 15.79 -11.94 8.33
N LYS A 56 14.93 -12.27 9.29
CA LYS A 56 13.47 -12.15 9.13
C LYS A 56 13.05 -10.74 8.67
N SER A 57 13.54 -9.72 9.36
CA SER A 57 13.27 -8.33 9.03
C SER A 57 13.77 -7.96 7.63
N ARG A 58 14.97 -8.43 7.22
CA ARG A 58 15.48 -8.17 5.86
C ARG A 58 14.63 -8.84 4.79
N ILE A 59 14.21 -10.10 4.98
CA ILE A 59 13.31 -10.78 4.03
C ILE A 59 12.03 -9.98 3.83
N ILE A 60 11.40 -9.52 4.92
CA ILE A 60 10.17 -8.70 4.85
C ILE A 60 10.43 -7.37 4.12
N ASN A 61 11.57 -6.71 4.37
CA ASN A 61 11.95 -5.50 3.64
C ASN A 61 12.10 -5.78 2.14
N TYR A 62 12.72 -6.87 1.74
CA TYR A 62 12.85 -7.25 0.33
C TYR A 62 11.51 -7.61 -0.32
N LEU A 63 10.61 -8.29 0.42
CA LEU A 63 9.25 -8.57 -0.06
C LEU A 63 8.45 -7.29 -0.34
N SER A 64 8.73 -6.19 0.36
CA SER A 64 8.09 -4.91 0.08
C SER A 64 8.46 -4.30 -1.27
N LEU A 65 9.58 -4.74 -1.88
CA LEU A 65 10.04 -4.29 -3.20
C LEU A 65 9.33 -4.96 -4.38
N ILE A 66 8.57 -6.03 -4.12
CA ILE A 66 7.85 -6.77 -5.17
C ILE A 66 6.91 -5.82 -5.93
N LEU A 67 6.88 -5.93 -7.26
CA LEU A 67 5.96 -5.19 -8.15
C LEU A 67 5.94 -3.66 -7.96
N ILE A 68 7.07 -3.07 -7.69
CA ILE A 68 7.18 -1.62 -7.71
C ILE A 68 7.43 -1.21 -9.16
N GLY A 69 6.37 -0.83 -9.86
CA GLY A 69 6.34 -0.60 -11.30
C GLY A 69 6.79 0.78 -11.76
N TYR A 70 7.86 1.35 -11.22
CA TYR A 70 8.37 2.64 -11.66
C TYR A 70 9.86 2.59 -11.96
N GLU A 71 10.39 3.66 -12.59
CA GLU A 71 11.79 3.77 -12.98
C GLU A 71 12.71 3.73 -11.75
N PHE A 72 13.01 2.53 -11.26
CA PHE A 72 14.08 2.35 -10.30
C PHE A 72 15.44 2.63 -10.93
N ASN A 73 16.37 3.01 -10.09
CA ASN A 73 17.76 2.97 -10.44
C ASN A 73 18.18 1.50 -10.66
N ARG A 74 18.41 1.14 -11.92
CA ARG A 74 18.75 -0.24 -12.31
C ARG A 74 20.04 -0.71 -11.67
N GLU A 75 21.02 0.18 -11.56
CA GLU A 75 22.32 -0.10 -10.97
C GLU A 75 22.19 -0.42 -9.47
N GLU A 76 21.38 0.36 -8.75
CA GLU A 76 21.07 0.08 -7.33
C GLU A 76 20.32 -1.25 -7.16
N PHE A 77 19.36 -1.54 -8.04
CA PHE A 77 18.62 -2.80 -7.98
C PHE A 77 19.53 -4.00 -8.26
N GLN A 78 20.43 -3.90 -9.24
CA GLN A 78 21.42 -4.93 -9.51
C GLN A 78 22.38 -5.13 -8.34
N ALA A 79 22.83 -4.04 -7.71
CA ALA A 79 23.68 -4.11 -6.51
C ALA A 79 22.95 -4.84 -5.37
N LEU A 80 21.68 -4.51 -5.16
CA LEU A 80 20.83 -5.19 -4.17
C LEU A 80 20.64 -6.68 -4.49
N LEU A 81 20.41 -7.05 -5.75
CA LEU A 81 20.32 -8.47 -6.13
C LEU A 81 21.61 -9.25 -5.84
N LYS A 82 22.78 -8.63 -6.04
CA LYS A 82 24.08 -9.24 -5.65
C LYS A 82 24.18 -9.47 -4.15
N GLU A 83 23.72 -8.49 -3.35
CA GLU A 83 23.71 -8.61 -1.89
C GLU A 83 22.77 -9.73 -1.45
N ILE A 84 21.55 -9.77 -2.00
CA ILE A 84 20.55 -10.82 -1.71
C ILE A 84 21.08 -12.20 -2.10
N HIS A 85 21.74 -12.33 -3.23
CA HIS A 85 22.36 -13.60 -3.64
C HIS A 85 23.44 -14.05 -2.66
N LYS A 86 24.35 -13.15 -2.25
CA LYS A 86 25.35 -13.46 -1.22
C LYS A 86 24.69 -13.86 0.11
N GLU A 87 23.65 -13.16 0.51
CA GLU A 87 22.88 -13.50 1.71
C GLU A 87 22.25 -14.88 1.60
N LYS A 88 21.68 -15.22 0.44
CA LYS A 88 21.14 -16.56 0.18
C LYS A 88 22.21 -17.65 0.36
N GLU A 89 23.39 -17.48 -0.24
CA GLU A 89 24.47 -18.47 -0.09
C GLU A 89 24.92 -18.57 1.38
N SER A 90 25.07 -17.45 2.09
CA SER A 90 25.40 -17.46 3.53
C SER A 90 24.34 -18.17 4.39
N VAL A 91 23.05 -17.94 4.11
CA VAL A 91 21.93 -18.60 4.84
C VAL A 91 21.91 -20.09 4.52
N LYS A 92 22.18 -20.48 3.28
CA LYS A 92 22.28 -21.88 2.86
C LYS A 92 23.46 -22.59 3.55
N GLU A 93 24.63 -21.94 3.62
CA GLU A 93 25.81 -22.47 4.33
C GLU A 93 25.50 -22.64 5.82
N ALA A 94 24.88 -21.63 6.46
CA ALA A 94 24.45 -21.71 7.87
C ALA A 94 23.45 -22.87 8.11
N TYR A 95 22.50 -23.05 7.19
CA TYR A 95 21.56 -24.17 7.25
C TYR A 95 22.27 -25.52 7.11
N THR A 96 23.21 -25.66 6.17
CA THR A 96 23.98 -26.88 5.97
C THR A 96 24.80 -27.22 7.23
N ALA A 97 25.55 -26.25 7.76
CA ALA A 97 26.33 -26.42 8.98
C ALA A 97 25.46 -26.81 10.19
N PHE A 98 24.26 -26.24 10.30
CA PHE A 98 23.29 -26.59 11.35
C PHE A 98 22.80 -28.03 11.20
N CYS A 99 22.56 -28.49 9.97
CA CYS A 99 22.18 -29.87 9.71
C CYS A 99 23.29 -30.85 10.07
N ASP A 100 24.53 -30.54 9.71
CA ASP A 100 25.71 -31.35 10.04
C ASP A 100 25.91 -31.45 11.56
N GLU A 101 25.77 -30.33 12.28
CA GLU A 101 25.86 -30.31 13.76
C GLU A 101 24.82 -31.21 14.42
N LYS A 102 23.61 -31.26 13.85
CA LYS A 102 22.50 -32.06 14.35
C LYS A 102 22.48 -33.51 13.83
N ASN A 103 23.44 -33.88 12.96
CA ASN A 103 23.44 -35.17 12.24
C ASN A 103 22.13 -35.45 11.50
N MET A 104 21.57 -34.44 10.81
CA MET A 104 20.31 -34.53 10.09
C MET A 104 20.59 -34.47 8.57
N ASP A 105 19.84 -35.30 7.82
CA ASP A 105 19.80 -35.18 6.36
C ASP A 105 18.89 -34.02 5.96
N CYS A 106 19.48 -32.97 5.46
CA CYS A 106 18.77 -31.74 5.12
C CYS A 106 18.68 -31.51 3.61
N GLN A 107 17.50 -31.19 3.14
CA GLN A 107 17.28 -30.92 1.72
C GLN A 107 17.88 -29.57 1.32
N ILE A 108 18.86 -29.61 0.42
CA ILE A 108 19.43 -28.42 -0.23
C ILE A 108 18.71 -28.17 -1.58
N LEU A 109 18.16 -26.97 -1.74
CA LEU A 109 17.51 -26.60 -3.00
C LEU A 109 18.56 -26.40 -4.11
N LYS A 110 18.26 -26.92 -5.31
CA LYS A 110 19.05 -26.61 -6.51
C LYS A 110 18.73 -25.18 -6.95
N SER A 111 19.77 -24.37 -7.14
CA SER A 111 19.61 -23.04 -7.75
C SER A 111 19.62 -23.15 -9.26
N ASN A 112 18.59 -22.60 -9.91
CA ASN A 112 18.54 -22.47 -11.36
C ASN A 112 19.12 -21.13 -11.82
N ILE A 113 19.37 -20.20 -10.91
CA ILE A 113 19.95 -18.88 -11.20
C ILE A 113 21.43 -18.89 -10.86
N LYS A 114 22.25 -18.44 -11.83
CA LYS A 114 23.70 -18.40 -11.73
C LYS A 114 24.20 -16.96 -11.78
N PHE A 115 24.94 -16.57 -10.78
CA PHE A 115 25.55 -15.23 -10.65
C PHE A 115 27.05 -15.20 -10.95
N GLU A 116 27.64 -16.27 -11.51
CA GLU A 116 29.09 -16.41 -11.75
C GLU A 116 29.67 -15.27 -12.59
N LYS A 117 28.91 -14.78 -13.57
CA LYS A 117 29.22 -13.53 -14.28
C LYS A 117 27.96 -12.65 -14.17
N PHE A 118 28.03 -11.64 -13.31
CA PHE A 118 26.93 -10.71 -13.17
C PHE A 118 26.85 -9.79 -14.40
N ASP A 119 26.42 -10.40 -15.50
CA ASP A 119 26.04 -9.71 -16.72
C ASP A 119 24.53 -9.49 -16.73
N LEU A 120 24.11 -8.24 -16.96
CA LEU A 120 22.71 -7.83 -16.95
C LEU A 120 21.87 -8.68 -17.90
N SER A 121 22.35 -8.92 -19.11
CA SER A 121 21.63 -9.71 -20.12
C SER A 121 21.40 -11.15 -19.64
N SER A 122 22.41 -11.76 -19.01
CA SER A 122 22.30 -13.12 -18.47
C SER A 122 21.27 -13.18 -17.34
N ILE A 123 21.28 -12.22 -16.41
CA ILE A 123 20.35 -12.18 -15.28
C ILE A 123 18.92 -11.91 -15.77
N VAL A 124 18.73 -11.00 -16.71
CA VAL A 124 17.42 -10.74 -17.33
C VAL A 124 16.88 -12.01 -17.99
N ASN A 125 17.67 -12.71 -18.81
CA ASN A 125 17.25 -13.97 -19.44
C ASN A 125 16.87 -15.05 -18.41
N GLN A 126 17.61 -15.16 -17.32
CA GLN A 126 17.28 -16.10 -16.24
C GLN A 126 15.99 -15.71 -15.53
N GLY A 127 15.75 -14.40 -15.28
CA GLY A 127 14.49 -13.90 -14.72
C GLY A 127 13.31 -14.20 -15.63
N GLU A 128 13.46 -14.04 -16.95
CA GLU A 128 12.43 -14.38 -17.94
C GLU A 128 12.04 -15.86 -17.90
N GLN A 129 13.01 -16.74 -17.72
CA GLN A 129 12.75 -18.18 -17.60
C GLN A 129 11.99 -18.56 -16.32
N GLN A 130 12.07 -17.77 -15.27
CA GLN A 130 11.34 -17.96 -14.01
C GLN A 130 9.97 -17.28 -14.02
N ALA A 131 9.71 -16.38 -14.97
CA ALA A 131 8.53 -15.52 -14.97
C ALA A 131 7.21 -16.29 -15.11
N ILE A 132 6.40 -16.25 -14.06
CA ILE A 132 5.07 -16.90 -14.02
C ILE A 132 4.16 -16.34 -15.12
N ARG A 133 4.18 -15.04 -15.38
CA ARG A 133 3.36 -14.40 -16.42
C ARG A 133 3.66 -14.94 -17.83
N ARG A 134 4.93 -15.27 -18.10
CA ARG A 134 5.38 -15.78 -19.41
C ARG A 134 5.23 -17.30 -19.56
N ASN A 135 4.89 -18.00 -18.50
CA ASN A 135 4.70 -19.44 -18.54
C ASN A 135 3.40 -19.77 -19.30
N SER A 136 3.54 -20.25 -20.53
CA SER A 136 2.41 -20.61 -21.41
C SER A 136 1.63 -21.84 -20.94
N SER A 137 2.18 -22.65 -20.04
CA SER A 137 1.48 -23.80 -19.46
C SER A 137 0.48 -23.43 -18.36
N LEU A 138 0.53 -22.20 -17.85
CA LEU A 138 -0.37 -21.73 -16.80
C LEU A 138 -1.58 -20.99 -17.39
N SER A 139 -2.75 -21.27 -16.82
CA SER A 139 -3.99 -20.57 -17.18
C SER A 139 -3.93 -19.08 -16.83
N ALA A 140 -4.75 -18.27 -17.50
CA ALA A 140 -4.91 -16.85 -17.18
C ALA A 140 -5.35 -16.65 -15.73
N ASP A 141 -6.22 -17.51 -15.20
CA ASP A 141 -6.71 -17.45 -13.83
C ASP A 141 -5.58 -17.64 -12.81
N VAL A 142 -4.66 -18.59 -13.05
CA VAL A 142 -3.48 -18.79 -12.19
C VAL A 142 -2.56 -17.57 -12.23
N LYS A 143 -2.38 -16.95 -13.40
CA LYS A 143 -1.57 -15.73 -13.54
C LYS A 143 -2.21 -14.54 -12.80
N ASN A 144 -3.53 -14.38 -12.89
CA ASN A 144 -4.25 -13.36 -12.14
C ASN A 144 -4.16 -13.59 -10.62
N LEU A 145 -4.28 -14.83 -10.15
CA LEU A 145 -4.09 -15.17 -8.73
C LEU A 145 -2.65 -14.91 -8.26
N TYR A 146 -1.66 -15.16 -9.11
CA TYR A 146 -0.27 -14.79 -8.85
C TYR A 146 -0.14 -13.29 -8.57
N GLU A 147 -0.70 -12.44 -9.43
CA GLU A 147 -0.65 -11.00 -9.26
C GLU A 147 -1.35 -10.53 -7.97
N ILE A 148 -2.52 -11.08 -7.68
CA ILE A 148 -3.25 -10.78 -6.44
C ILE A 148 -2.40 -11.13 -5.23
N ILE A 149 -1.83 -12.34 -5.19
CA ILE A 149 -1.02 -12.81 -4.07
C ILE A 149 0.21 -11.92 -3.88
N LEU A 150 0.93 -11.57 -4.95
CA LEU A 150 2.09 -10.67 -4.85
C LEU A 150 1.71 -9.29 -4.33
N ASN A 151 0.57 -8.74 -4.76
CA ASN A 151 0.06 -7.48 -4.23
C ASN A 151 -0.27 -7.57 -2.73
N LEU A 152 -0.86 -8.68 -2.29
CA LEU A 152 -1.17 -8.91 -0.87
C LEU A 152 0.11 -9.04 -0.03
N ILE A 153 1.10 -9.78 -0.50
CA ILE A 153 2.41 -9.93 0.17
C ILE A 153 3.08 -8.56 0.32
N LYS A 154 3.17 -7.79 -0.77
CA LYS A 154 3.74 -6.45 -0.75
C LYS A 154 3.02 -5.54 0.23
N SER A 155 1.70 -5.49 0.15
CA SER A 155 0.87 -4.65 1.02
C SER A 155 1.07 -4.99 2.50
N ALA A 156 1.12 -6.28 2.83
CA ALA A 156 1.38 -6.76 4.19
C ALA A 156 2.82 -6.40 4.64
N SER A 157 3.81 -6.62 3.79
CA SER A 157 5.22 -6.33 4.11
C SER A 157 5.45 -4.85 4.38
N ILE A 158 4.87 -3.96 3.56
CA ILE A 158 4.94 -2.50 3.76
C ILE A 158 4.40 -2.11 5.14
N ARG A 159 3.24 -2.66 5.53
CA ARG A 159 2.62 -2.33 6.81
C ARG A 159 3.32 -2.97 8.00
N LEU A 160 3.89 -4.17 7.84
CA LEU A 160 4.74 -4.77 8.87
C LEU A 160 5.99 -3.93 9.14
N ILE A 161 6.63 -3.42 8.09
CA ILE A 161 7.78 -2.53 8.23
C ILE A 161 7.40 -1.27 9.02
N GLU A 162 6.23 -0.69 8.74
CA GLU A 162 5.73 0.45 9.51
C GLU A 162 5.41 0.05 10.96
N LEU A 163 4.72 -1.08 11.17
CA LEU A 163 4.36 -1.58 12.50
C LEU A 163 5.59 -1.81 13.38
N LYS A 164 6.67 -2.36 12.80
CA LYS A 164 7.97 -2.56 13.51
C LYS A 164 8.66 -1.26 13.90
N CYS A 165 8.24 -0.11 13.39
CA CYS A 165 8.72 1.19 13.88
C CYS A 165 8.13 1.57 15.24
N TYR A 166 7.06 0.90 15.69
CA TYR A 166 6.34 1.20 16.92
C TYR A 166 6.51 0.14 18.01
N THR A 167 6.99 -1.05 17.68
CA THR A 167 7.19 -2.15 18.64
C THR A 167 8.37 -3.04 18.24
N GLU A 168 9.07 -3.55 19.26
CA GLU A 168 10.07 -4.60 19.11
C GLU A 168 9.49 -5.99 19.40
N ASP A 169 8.22 -6.06 19.81
CA ASP A 169 7.56 -7.31 20.15
C ASP A 169 7.49 -8.26 18.96
N TYR A 170 7.34 -9.54 19.31
CA TYR A 170 7.09 -10.57 18.31
C TYR A 170 5.73 -10.36 17.63
N LEU A 171 5.76 -10.36 16.31
CA LEU A 171 4.56 -10.26 15.48
C LEU A 171 4.34 -11.59 14.73
N PRO A 172 3.33 -12.38 15.10
CA PRO A 172 3.04 -13.66 14.44
C PRO A 172 2.71 -13.50 12.95
N GLU A 173 2.30 -12.32 12.52
CA GLU A 173 2.04 -11.99 11.13
C GLU A 173 3.31 -12.02 10.26
N GLU A 174 4.50 -11.73 10.84
CA GLU A 174 5.78 -11.87 10.14
C GLU A 174 6.01 -13.33 9.74
N ASP A 175 5.90 -14.25 10.68
CA ASP A 175 6.05 -15.69 10.40
C ASP A 175 4.95 -16.21 9.49
N GLY A 176 3.72 -15.70 9.67
CA GLY A 176 2.59 -16.05 8.82
C GLY A 176 2.86 -15.75 7.34
N ILE A 177 3.34 -14.54 7.02
CA ILE A 177 3.68 -14.15 5.65
C ILE A 177 4.81 -15.01 5.09
N LEU A 178 5.87 -15.23 5.86
CA LEU A 178 7.01 -16.02 5.39
C LEU A 178 6.63 -17.48 5.14
N LYS A 179 5.84 -18.10 6.03
CA LYS A 179 5.32 -19.45 5.83
C LYS A 179 4.40 -19.56 4.62
N LEU A 180 3.50 -18.58 4.42
CA LEU A 180 2.64 -18.57 3.25
C LEU A 180 3.45 -18.38 1.96
N PHE A 181 4.42 -17.47 1.96
CA PHE A 181 5.30 -17.22 0.81
C PHE A 181 6.14 -18.46 0.46
N ASN A 182 6.76 -19.08 1.47
CA ASN A 182 7.55 -20.31 1.28
C ASN A 182 6.72 -21.44 0.64
N ASN A 183 5.45 -21.57 1.02
CA ASN A 183 4.56 -22.62 0.54
C ASN A 183 3.89 -22.32 -0.82
N LEU A 184 4.22 -21.21 -1.48
CA LEU A 184 3.68 -20.89 -2.79
C LEU A 184 4.39 -21.68 -3.90
N ASN A 185 3.61 -22.42 -4.68
CA ASN A 185 4.06 -23.09 -5.89
C ASN A 185 3.00 -22.95 -6.98
N PHE A 186 3.07 -21.86 -7.74
CA PHE A 186 2.07 -21.53 -8.76
C PHE A 186 1.98 -22.56 -9.88
N SER A 187 3.06 -23.28 -10.20
CA SER A 187 3.08 -24.30 -11.25
C SER A 187 2.45 -25.63 -10.82
N ALA A 188 2.34 -25.87 -9.50
CA ALA A 188 1.82 -27.13 -8.95
C ALA A 188 0.51 -26.98 -8.17
N MET A 189 0.05 -25.74 -7.93
CA MET A 189 -1.19 -25.48 -7.19
C MET A 189 -2.38 -25.38 -8.13
N THR A 190 -3.51 -25.94 -7.71
CA THR A 190 -4.80 -25.73 -8.36
C THR A 190 -5.32 -24.32 -8.06
N GLU A 191 -6.21 -23.80 -8.92
CA GLU A 191 -6.88 -22.52 -8.71
C GLU A 191 -7.53 -22.41 -7.33
N SER A 192 -8.25 -23.46 -6.89
CA SER A 192 -8.89 -23.48 -5.56
C SER A 192 -7.91 -23.38 -4.40
N LYS A 193 -6.72 -23.98 -4.52
CA LYS A 193 -5.65 -23.84 -3.51
C LYS A 193 -5.07 -22.44 -3.50
N LEU A 194 -4.92 -21.79 -4.67
CA LEU A 194 -4.46 -20.41 -4.77
C LEU A 194 -5.48 -19.42 -4.22
N ILE A 195 -6.78 -19.61 -4.49
CA ILE A 195 -7.86 -18.82 -3.87
C ILE A 195 -7.82 -18.94 -2.34
N LYS A 196 -7.59 -20.15 -1.81
CA LYS A 196 -7.38 -20.31 -0.37
C LYS A 196 -6.19 -19.49 0.12
N LYS A 197 -5.07 -19.47 -0.62
CA LYS A 197 -3.90 -18.62 -0.28
C LYS A 197 -4.23 -17.13 -0.30
N VAL A 198 -5.03 -16.67 -1.25
CA VAL A 198 -5.53 -15.28 -1.26
C VAL A 198 -6.26 -14.95 0.05
N ASN A 199 -7.15 -15.84 0.50
CA ASN A 199 -7.88 -15.66 1.76
C ASN A 199 -6.95 -15.69 3.00
N ASP A 200 -5.96 -16.59 3.03
CA ASP A 200 -4.96 -16.66 4.09
C ASP A 200 -4.16 -15.34 4.19
N PHE A 201 -3.71 -14.80 3.06
CA PHE A 201 -3.02 -13.50 3.00
C PHE A 201 -3.94 -12.33 3.38
N ALA A 202 -5.21 -12.36 2.97
CA ALA A 202 -6.20 -11.37 3.34
C ALA A 202 -6.40 -11.30 4.86
N GLN A 203 -6.50 -12.45 5.52
CA GLN A 203 -6.58 -12.55 6.98
C GLN A 203 -5.38 -11.86 7.65
N ILE A 204 -4.17 -12.18 7.21
CA ILE A 204 -2.95 -11.58 7.77
C ILE A 204 -2.93 -10.07 7.53
N ASN A 205 -3.24 -9.61 6.31
CA ASN A 205 -3.33 -8.19 5.99
C ASN A 205 -4.30 -7.45 6.90
N TYR A 206 -5.48 -8.03 7.13
CA TYR A 206 -6.47 -7.45 8.04
C TYR A 206 -5.95 -7.32 9.48
N GLN A 207 -5.28 -8.35 10.00
CA GLN A 207 -4.72 -8.31 11.36
C GLN A 207 -3.61 -7.25 11.49
N ILE A 208 -2.75 -7.12 10.48
CA ILE A 208 -1.72 -6.08 10.44
C ILE A 208 -2.35 -4.68 10.44
N HIS A 209 -3.39 -4.45 9.65
CA HIS A 209 -4.11 -3.19 9.63
C HIS A 209 -4.67 -2.82 10.99
N LYS A 210 -5.33 -3.79 11.65
CA LYS A 210 -5.89 -3.60 12.98
C LYS A 210 -4.83 -3.23 14.01
N LYS A 211 -3.71 -3.97 14.02
CA LYS A 211 -2.59 -3.70 14.94
C LYS A 211 -1.95 -2.34 14.66
N LEU A 212 -1.71 -2.00 13.40
CA LEU A 212 -1.08 -0.75 13.02
C LEU A 212 -1.87 0.47 13.52
N HIS A 213 -3.21 0.40 13.49
CA HIS A 213 -4.05 1.46 14.04
C HIS A 213 -3.82 1.63 15.55
N VAL A 214 -3.90 0.52 16.31
CA VAL A 214 -3.71 0.54 17.77
C VAL A 214 -2.33 1.09 18.13
N PHE A 215 -1.28 0.57 17.53
CA PHE A 215 0.09 1.01 17.83
C PHE A 215 0.36 2.47 17.44
N LYS A 216 -0.27 2.97 16.38
CA LYS A 216 -0.18 4.40 16.04
C LYS A 216 -0.82 5.28 17.11
N GLU A 217 -1.98 4.91 17.60
CA GLU A 217 -2.66 5.67 18.66
C GLU A 217 -1.91 5.59 20.00
N GLU A 218 -1.37 4.42 20.36
CA GLU A 218 -0.52 4.27 21.54
C GLU A 218 0.75 5.13 21.45
N TYR A 219 1.35 5.23 20.27
CA TYR A 219 2.61 5.94 20.07
C TYR A 219 2.45 7.46 19.85
N TYR A 220 1.45 7.89 19.09
CA TYR A 220 1.23 9.30 18.72
C TYR A 220 0.14 9.99 19.55
N GLY A 221 -0.61 9.25 20.34
CA GLY A 221 -1.83 9.67 21.04
C GLY A 221 -3.08 9.41 20.20
N ALA A 222 -4.25 9.39 20.85
CA ALA A 222 -5.52 9.21 20.16
C ALA A 222 -5.73 10.31 19.12
N ILE A 223 -6.21 9.93 17.95
CA ILE A 223 -6.49 10.88 16.89
C ILE A 223 -7.66 11.80 17.30
N GLY A 224 -7.56 13.08 16.98
CA GLY A 224 -8.59 14.07 17.28
C GLY A 224 -8.87 14.99 16.11
N LEU A 225 -9.95 15.77 16.19
CA LEU A 225 -10.28 16.77 15.16
C LEU A 225 -9.30 17.93 15.23
N HIS A 226 -8.72 18.29 14.08
CA HIS A 226 -7.75 19.37 13.97
C HIS A 226 -7.96 20.17 12.66
N ASP A 227 -7.82 21.49 12.72
CA ASP A 227 -7.88 22.35 11.54
C ASP A 227 -6.49 22.44 10.91
N VAL A 228 -6.38 22.15 9.63
CA VAL A 228 -5.12 22.13 8.85
C VAL A 228 -5.19 23.16 7.73
N SER A 229 -4.18 24.02 7.68
CA SER A 229 -4.03 24.97 6.57
C SER A 229 -3.58 24.26 5.30
N ILE A 230 -4.28 24.50 4.20
CA ILE A 230 -3.85 24.14 2.86
C ILE A 230 -3.18 25.37 2.26
N GLY A 231 -1.89 25.25 1.97
CA GLY A 231 -1.12 26.37 1.44
C GLY A 231 0.33 26.38 1.91
N VAL A 232 0.95 27.55 1.90
CA VAL A 232 2.36 27.73 2.28
C VAL A 232 2.56 29.04 3.05
N GLU A 233 3.56 29.05 3.94
CA GLU A 233 4.11 30.25 4.57
C GLU A 233 5.43 30.63 3.88
N LYS A 234 5.78 31.92 3.95
CA LYS A 234 7.07 32.42 3.48
C LYS A 234 8.23 31.68 4.13
N GLY A 235 9.24 31.31 3.36
CA GLY A 235 10.46 30.68 3.88
C GLY A 235 10.94 29.50 3.07
N LYS A 236 12.05 28.92 3.52
CA LYS A 236 12.60 27.67 3.00
C LYS A 236 11.69 26.52 3.41
N SER A 237 11.51 25.54 2.54
CA SER A 237 10.47 24.55 2.78
C SER A 237 10.83 23.18 2.21
N ILE A 238 10.32 22.15 2.87
CA ILE A 238 10.38 20.73 2.43
C ILE A 238 8.95 20.22 2.28
N LEU A 239 8.64 19.56 1.16
CA LEU A 239 7.41 18.81 0.97
C LEU A 239 7.66 17.35 1.31
N VAL A 240 6.80 16.74 2.12
CA VAL A 240 6.89 15.33 2.47
C VAL A 240 5.67 14.59 1.99
N SER A 241 5.87 13.65 1.07
CA SER A 241 4.78 12.94 0.41
C SER A 241 4.79 11.45 0.71
N GLY A 242 3.63 10.90 1.08
CA GLY A 242 3.42 9.48 1.37
C GLY A 242 2.45 9.21 2.50
N GLN A 243 2.71 8.15 3.28
CA GLN A 243 1.80 7.70 4.34
C GLN A 243 2.51 7.27 5.65
N ASN A 244 3.84 7.14 5.67
CA ASN A 244 4.56 6.65 6.84
C ASN A 244 4.85 7.78 7.84
N LEU A 245 4.13 7.76 8.98
CA LEU A 245 4.27 8.79 10.02
C LEU A 245 5.65 8.78 10.70
N LYS A 246 6.31 7.63 10.79
CA LYS A 246 7.63 7.54 11.43
C LYS A 246 8.71 8.21 10.61
N ASP A 247 8.67 8.09 9.30
CA ASP A 247 9.61 8.79 8.42
C ASP A 247 9.39 10.31 8.47
N LEU A 248 8.13 10.77 8.57
CA LEU A 248 7.83 12.18 8.80
C LEU A 248 8.38 12.66 10.17
N GLU A 249 8.14 11.89 11.24
CA GLU A 249 8.67 12.22 12.58
C GLU A 249 10.20 12.35 12.56
N ASN A 250 10.90 11.41 11.92
CA ASN A 250 12.35 11.42 11.80
C ASN A 250 12.87 12.68 11.08
N LEU A 251 12.19 13.12 10.01
CA LEU A 251 12.52 14.38 9.35
C LEU A 251 12.25 15.58 10.28
N LEU A 252 11.09 15.62 10.93
CA LEU A 252 10.74 16.73 11.84
C LEU A 252 11.73 16.87 12.99
N GLU A 253 12.23 15.76 13.55
CA GLU A 253 13.32 15.78 14.54
C GLU A 253 14.63 16.33 13.95
N ALA A 254 14.93 16.03 12.67
CA ALA A 254 16.15 16.52 12.02
C ALA A 254 16.12 18.02 11.71
N VAL A 255 14.93 18.62 11.52
CA VAL A 255 14.77 20.05 11.17
C VAL A 255 14.25 20.92 12.31
N LYS A 256 13.97 20.37 13.51
CA LYS A 256 13.30 21.08 14.61
C LYS A 256 13.98 22.36 15.05
N ASP A 257 15.30 22.44 14.92
CA ASP A 257 16.13 23.58 15.32
C ASP A 257 16.51 24.48 14.12
N THR A 258 15.82 24.35 12.98
CA THR A 258 16.00 25.15 11.77
C THR A 258 14.76 26.00 11.49
N ASP A 259 14.89 26.99 10.58
CA ASP A 259 13.77 27.80 10.08
C ASP A 259 13.09 27.20 8.84
N ILE A 260 13.29 25.89 8.59
CA ILE A 260 12.71 25.19 7.44
C ILE A 260 11.27 24.78 7.74
N ASN A 261 10.33 25.23 6.91
CA ASN A 261 8.93 24.82 6.98
C ASN A 261 8.74 23.43 6.38
N VAL A 262 7.96 22.57 7.02
CA VAL A 262 7.62 21.24 6.51
C VAL A 262 6.13 21.19 6.20
N TYR A 263 5.82 20.75 4.99
CA TYR A 263 4.45 20.54 4.54
C TYR A 263 4.20 19.07 4.26
N THR A 264 3.08 18.57 4.76
CA THR A 264 2.62 17.23 4.41
C THR A 264 1.98 17.23 3.02
N HIS A 265 2.02 16.07 2.36
CA HIS A 265 1.36 15.83 1.08
C HIS A 265 0.79 14.42 1.09
N ASN A 266 -0.34 14.23 0.39
CA ASN A 266 -1.03 12.95 0.32
C ASN A 266 -1.47 12.46 1.71
N GLY A 267 -1.38 11.16 2.02
CA GLY A 267 -1.85 10.56 3.28
C GLY A 267 -1.22 11.08 4.56
N LEU A 268 -0.12 11.81 4.47
CA LEU A 268 0.52 12.40 5.65
C LEU A 268 -0.27 13.56 6.28
N ILE A 269 -1.34 14.06 5.65
CA ILE A 269 -2.21 15.07 6.26
C ILE A 269 -2.73 14.59 7.63
N VAL A 270 -2.95 13.28 7.80
CA VAL A 270 -3.41 12.69 9.06
C VAL A 270 -2.45 12.94 10.25
N ALA A 271 -1.18 13.25 9.99
CA ALA A 271 -0.22 13.56 11.04
C ALA A 271 -0.68 14.74 11.91
N HIS A 272 -1.33 15.74 11.30
CA HIS A 272 -1.83 16.91 12.01
C HIS A 272 -2.92 16.59 13.05
N ALA A 273 -3.59 15.44 12.91
CA ALA A 273 -4.63 15.01 13.85
C ALA A 273 -4.09 14.24 15.06
N TYR A 274 -2.80 13.90 15.08
CA TYR A 274 -2.17 13.21 16.22
C TYR A 274 -1.47 14.19 17.17
N PRO A 275 -1.76 14.14 18.48
CA PRO A 275 -1.23 15.09 19.47
C PRO A 275 0.29 15.23 19.49
N LYS A 276 1.01 14.12 19.26
CA LYS A 276 2.48 14.10 19.28
C LYS A 276 3.11 15.00 18.24
N PHE A 277 2.46 15.24 17.10
CA PHE A 277 2.98 16.11 16.06
C PHE A 277 2.82 17.60 16.36
N ALA A 278 1.92 18.00 17.25
CA ALA A 278 1.70 19.39 17.64
C ALA A 278 2.93 20.09 18.24
N LYS A 279 3.91 19.31 18.76
CA LYS A 279 5.17 19.86 19.29
C LYS A 279 6.09 20.43 18.22
N TYR A 280 5.94 20.03 16.95
CA TYR A 280 6.85 20.41 15.86
C TYR A 280 6.42 21.74 15.21
N LYS A 281 7.08 22.82 15.58
CA LYS A 281 6.81 24.17 15.02
C LYS A 281 7.05 24.27 13.52
N ASN A 282 7.91 23.40 12.99
CA ASN A 282 8.24 23.31 11.56
C ASN A 282 7.10 22.71 10.73
N LEU A 283 6.21 21.91 11.33
CA LEU A 283 5.06 21.33 10.63
C LEU A 283 3.97 22.38 10.46
N LYS A 284 3.88 22.98 9.26
CA LYS A 284 3.07 24.17 9.01
C LYS A 284 1.68 23.88 8.47
N GLY A 285 1.54 22.87 7.66
CA GLY A 285 0.28 22.55 7.01
C GLY A 285 0.42 21.48 5.94
N HIS A 286 -0.52 21.52 5.01
CA HIS A 286 -0.59 20.56 3.91
C HIS A 286 -0.52 21.29 2.57
N PHE A 287 0.26 20.75 1.64
CA PHE A 287 0.37 21.29 0.29
C PHE A 287 -0.13 20.24 -0.70
N GLN A 288 -1.33 20.46 -1.18
CA GLN A 288 -1.92 19.67 -2.25
C GLN A 288 -2.99 20.51 -2.95
N MET A 289 -2.79 20.79 -4.23
CA MET A 289 -3.70 21.62 -5.01
C MET A 289 -4.84 20.81 -5.61
N SER A 290 -4.54 19.58 -6.02
CA SER A 290 -5.49 18.63 -6.56
C SER A 290 -5.04 17.22 -6.23
N MET A 291 -5.98 16.34 -5.98
CA MET A 291 -5.70 14.95 -5.66
C MET A 291 -5.20 14.14 -6.86
N ASP A 292 -5.53 14.59 -8.07
CA ASP A 292 -5.15 13.92 -9.32
C ASP A 292 -3.86 14.49 -9.92
N SER A 293 -3.25 15.52 -9.28
CA SER A 293 -2.16 16.28 -9.85
C SER A 293 -0.89 16.33 -8.98
N VAL A 294 -0.41 15.16 -8.54
CA VAL A 294 0.90 15.07 -7.85
C VAL A 294 2.01 15.72 -8.66
N GLN A 295 1.99 15.58 -9.98
CA GLN A 295 2.96 16.20 -10.87
C GLN A 295 2.91 17.73 -10.80
N TYR A 296 1.72 18.31 -10.75
CA TYR A 296 1.53 19.74 -10.59
C TYR A 296 2.05 20.23 -9.23
N ASP A 297 1.69 19.54 -8.16
CA ASP A 297 2.11 19.86 -6.80
C ASP A 297 3.63 19.83 -6.67
N PHE A 298 4.28 18.76 -7.16
CA PHE A 298 5.74 18.64 -7.13
C PHE A 298 6.44 19.67 -8.01
N THR A 299 5.85 20.04 -9.14
CA THR A 299 6.40 21.05 -10.05
C THR A 299 6.34 22.45 -9.45
N THR A 300 5.23 22.80 -8.81
CA THR A 300 4.97 24.13 -8.27
C THR A 300 5.56 24.38 -6.89
N PHE A 301 5.83 23.34 -6.12
CA PHE A 301 6.49 23.47 -4.82
C PHE A 301 7.92 24.00 -4.96
N LYS A 302 8.28 25.06 -4.20
CA LYS A 302 9.55 25.78 -4.36
C LYS A 302 10.72 25.25 -3.51
N GLY A 303 10.64 24.02 -3.06
CA GLY A 303 11.68 23.32 -2.28
C GLY A 303 11.90 21.89 -2.71
N PRO A 304 12.78 21.14 -2.05
CA PRO A 304 12.93 19.72 -2.26
C PRO A 304 11.70 18.94 -1.79
N VAL A 305 11.50 17.77 -2.39
CA VAL A 305 10.38 16.87 -2.09
C VAL A 305 10.92 15.55 -1.57
N LEU A 306 10.53 15.17 -0.37
CA LEU A 306 10.81 13.85 0.19
C LEU A 306 9.64 12.91 -0.08
N VAL A 307 9.87 11.90 -0.92
CA VAL A 307 8.96 10.79 -1.11
C VAL A 307 9.34 9.70 -0.12
N ILE A 308 8.54 9.53 0.92
CA ILE A 308 8.85 8.56 1.97
C ILE A 308 8.63 7.13 1.51
N ARG A 309 9.21 6.17 2.24
CA ARG A 309 9.24 4.76 1.86
C ARG A 309 7.85 4.23 1.48
N ASN A 310 7.87 3.32 0.52
CA ASN A 310 6.69 2.62 0.02
C ASN A 310 5.66 3.51 -0.69
N PHE A 311 6.03 4.72 -1.01
CA PHE A 311 5.24 5.59 -1.86
C PHE A 311 5.96 5.80 -3.20
N GLN A 312 5.21 5.85 -4.30
CA GLN A 312 5.76 5.94 -5.64
C GLN A 312 4.94 6.88 -6.50
N TYR A 313 5.65 7.66 -7.30
CA TYR A 313 5.09 8.59 -8.28
C TYR A 313 5.82 8.46 -9.61
N LEU A 314 5.16 8.85 -10.68
CA LEU A 314 5.83 9.03 -11.96
C LEU A 314 6.96 10.05 -11.82
N LEU A 315 8.14 9.68 -12.32
CA LEU A 315 9.31 10.55 -12.28
C LEU A 315 9.29 11.48 -13.49
N ASP A 316 8.92 12.74 -13.29
CA ASP A 316 8.95 13.76 -14.34
C ASP A 316 10.24 14.56 -14.30
N LYS A 317 10.71 15.01 -15.46
CA LYS A 317 11.93 15.81 -15.60
C LYS A 317 11.84 17.15 -14.88
N LEU A 318 10.63 17.71 -14.73
CA LEU A 318 10.40 19.04 -14.12
C LEU A 318 10.76 19.08 -12.64
N TYR A 319 10.66 17.96 -11.92
CA TYR A 319 10.92 17.91 -10.48
C TYR A 319 11.89 16.81 -10.05
N ARG A 320 12.26 15.88 -10.92
CA ARG A 320 13.09 14.70 -10.61
C ARG A 320 14.36 15.05 -9.82
N GLY A 321 15.08 16.11 -10.22
CA GLY A 321 16.31 16.54 -9.55
C GLY A 321 16.13 17.11 -8.13
N ARG A 322 14.89 17.31 -7.68
CA ARG A 322 14.54 17.76 -6.32
C ARG A 322 13.94 16.68 -5.45
N LEU A 323 13.88 15.43 -5.97
CA LEU A 323 13.29 14.31 -5.25
C LEU A 323 14.32 13.61 -4.37
N PHE A 324 13.91 13.36 -3.16
CA PHE A 324 14.59 12.54 -2.16
C PHE A 324 13.69 11.39 -1.75
N THR A 325 14.25 10.29 -1.25
CA THR A 325 13.43 9.16 -0.79
C THR A 325 14.08 8.41 0.37
N THR A 326 13.24 7.87 1.24
CA THR A 326 13.62 6.89 2.28
C THR A 326 13.40 5.44 1.82
N ASN A 327 13.05 5.21 0.54
CA ASN A 327 12.92 3.87 -0.01
C ASN A 327 14.25 3.09 0.02
N LEU A 328 14.17 1.78 0.07
CA LEU A 328 15.32 0.88 0.02
C LEU A 328 16.11 1.02 -1.31
N ILE A 329 15.40 1.35 -2.38
CA ILE A 329 15.97 1.68 -3.70
C ILE A 329 15.37 3.00 -4.15
N ALA A 330 16.20 3.90 -4.63
CA ALA A 330 15.76 5.17 -5.20
C ALA A 330 15.24 4.98 -6.64
N GLY A 331 14.37 5.87 -7.07
CA GLY A 331 14.06 6.05 -8.48
C GLY A 331 15.24 6.71 -9.21
N LYS A 332 15.26 6.58 -10.53
CA LYS A 332 16.32 7.19 -11.35
C LYS A 332 16.37 8.72 -11.16
N GLY A 333 17.49 9.22 -10.69
CA GLY A 333 17.73 10.66 -10.45
C GLY A 333 17.14 11.18 -9.14
N MET A 334 16.70 10.32 -8.24
CA MET A 334 16.35 10.67 -6.86
C MET A 334 17.58 10.48 -5.94
N THR A 335 17.63 11.27 -4.87
CA THR A 335 18.62 11.11 -3.81
C THR A 335 18.07 10.25 -2.68
N ARG A 336 18.74 9.15 -2.33
CA ARG A 336 18.32 8.29 -1.24
C ARG A 336 18.82 8.83 0.10
N ILE A 337 17.90 8.88 1.08
CA ILE A 337 18.22 9.17 2.49
C ILE A 337 18.54 7.84 3.19
N GLU A 338 19.79 7.67 3.58
CA GLU A 338 20.25 6.47 4.25
C GLU A 338 20.33 6.68 5.76
N LYS A 339 19.90 5.69 6.52
CA LYS A 339 20.03 5.66 8.00
C LYS A 339 19.54 6.95 8.67
N ASN A 340 18.46 7.56 8.16
CA ASN A 340 17.91 8.82 8.63
C ASN A 340 18.88 10.01 8.57
N ASN A 341 19.88 9.99 7.69
CA ASN A 341 20.75 11.14 7.45
C ASN A 341 20.06 12.14 6.51
N PHE A 342 19.25 13.02 7.07
CA PHE A 342 18.52 14.04 6.32
C PHE A 342 19.35 15.25 5.90
N LYS A 343 20.65 15.29 6.23
CA LYS A 343 21.51 16.43 5.88
C LYS A 343 21.46 16.82 4.40
N PRO A 344 21.52 15.91 3.43
CA PRO A 344 21.42 16.28 1.99
C PRO A 344 20.08 16.96 1.64
N LEU A 345 18.99 16.56 2.28
CA LEU A 345 17.67 17.15 2.07
C LEU A 345 17.57 18.55 2.71
N VAL A 346 18.13 18.72 3.91
CA VAL A 346 18.21 20.00 4.61
C VAL A 346 19.05 20.98 3.80
N ASP A 347 20.25 20.59 3.38
CA ASP A 347 21.14 21.41 2.53
C ASP A 347 20.41 21.83 1.22
N ALA A 348 19.65 20.92 0.60
CA ALA A 348 18.86 21.23 -0.58
C ALA A 348 17.72 22.23 -0.30
N ALA A 349 17.08 22.15 0.87
CA ALA A 349 16.05 23.10 1.28
C ALA A 349 16.64 24.50 1.52
N GLU A 350 17.76 24.61 2.24
CA GLU A 350 18.46 25.86 2.48
C GLU A 350 18.91 26.55 1.19
N ASN A 351 19.35 25.78 0.21
CA ASN A 351 19.79 26.30 -1.10
C ASN A 351 18.63 26.48 -2.10
N SER A 352 17.40 26.10 -1.75
CA SER A 352 16.23 26.27 -2.62
C SER A 352 15.77 27.72 -2.69
N GLN A 353 14.89 28.05 -3.65
CA GLN A 353 14.27 29.38 -3.74
C GLN A 353 13.44 29.69 -2.49
N GLY A 354 12.65 28.72 -1.99
CA GLY A 354 11.64 28.93 -0.97
C GLY A 354 10.45 29.77 -1.44
N PHE A 355 9.51 30.02 -0.55
CA PHE A 355 8.35 30.87 -0.81
C PHE A 355 8.62 32.30 -0.36
N ASP A 356 8.24 33.27 -1.19
CA ASP A 356 8.47 34.72 -0.98
C ASP A 356 7.35 35.37 -0.17
N ARG A 357 6.19 34.70 -0.04
CA ARG A 357 5.02 35.18 0.68
C ARG A 357 4.17 34.01 1.16
N ASP A 358 3.31 34.31 2.14
CA ASP A 358 2.27 33.40 2.58
C ASP A 358 1.19 33.27 1.50
N HIS A 359 0.69 32.05 1.31
CA HIS A 359 -0.43 31.74 0.42
C HIS A 359 -1.30 30.68 1.05
N SER A 360 -2.43 31.05 1.62
CA SER A 360 -3.44 30.14 2.16
C SER A 360 -4.56 29.97 1.14
N ILE A 361 -4.91 28.72 0.85
CA ILE A 361 -5.97 28.35 -0.09
C ILE A 361 -7.26 28.03 0.66
N ALA A 362 -7.14 27.22 1.72
CA ALA A 362 -8.26 26.75 2.50
C ALA A 362 -7.82 26.29 3.89
N GLN A 363 -8.79 26.06 4.76
CA GLN A 363 -8.63 25.27 5.98
C GLN A 363 -9.53 24.04 5.87
N VAL A 364 -8.99 22.88 6.23
CA VAL A 364 -9.72 21.61 6.24
C VAL A 364 -9.65 21.00 7.64
N LYS A 365 -10.74 20.33 8.04
CA LYS A 365 -10.73 19.53 9.27
C LYS A 365 -10.16 18.14 8.96
N VAL A 366 -9.28 17.68 9.83
CA VAL A 366 -8.64 16.37 9.72
C VAL A 366 -8.80 15.61 11.03
N GLY A 367 -9.00 14.30 10.94
CA GLY A 367 -9.23 13.46 12.11
C GLY A 367 -10.71 13.29 12.44
N TYR A 368 -10.98 12.66 13.57
CA TYR A 368 -12.32 12.33 14.03
C TYR A 368 -12.32 12.08 15.53
N ASP A 369 -13.50 12.15 16.13
CA ASP A 369 -13.78 11.66 17.47
C ASP A 369 -14.27 10.21 17.35
N GLU A 370 -13.41 9.25 17.67
CA GLU A 370 -13.73 7.82 17.50
C GLU A 370 -14.88 7.39 18.42
N GLU A 371 -14.92 7.88 19.65
CA GLU A 371 -15.97 7.52 20.59
C GLU A 371 -17.32 8.00 20.08
N LEU A 372 -17.41 9.25 19.60
CA LEU A 372 -18.63 9.81 19.01
C LEU A 372 -19.05 9.04 17.75
N VAL A 373 -18.09 8.66 16.89
CA VAL A 373 -18.36 7.86 15.70
C VAL A 373 -18.95 6.50 16.11
N MET A 374 -18.33 5.80 17.07
CA MET A 374 -18.80 4.49 17.51
C MET A 374 -20.18 4.54 18.19
N GLN A 375 -20.48 5.58 18.99
CA GLN A 375 -21.82 5.80 19.54
C GLN A 375 -22.88 5.97 18.44
N LYS A 376 -22.55 6.64 17.33
CA LYS A 376 -23.45 6.75 16.18
C LYS A 376 -23.61 5.40 15.47
N VAL A 377 -22.55 4.60 15.38
CA VAL A 377 -22.59 3.25 14.80
C VAL A 377 -23.50 2.33 15.63
N ASP A 378 -23.49 2.42 16.95
CA ASP A 378 -24.40 1.66 17.82
C ASP A 378 -25.89 2.00 17.51
N LYS A 379 -26.20 3.28 17.29
CA LYS A 379 -27.55 3.69 16.86
C LYS A 379 -27.90 3.15 15.46
N ILE A 380 -26.94 3.06 14.54
CA ILE A 380 -27.16 2.43 13.24
C ILE A 380 -27.51 0.94 13.42
N ILE A 381 -26.77 0.23 14.28
CA ILE A 381 -27.03 -1.18 14.60
C ILE A 381 -28.45 -1.36 15.16
N GLU A 382 -28.91 -0.48 16.05
CA GLU A 382 -30.27 -0.51 16.56
C GLU A 382 -31.32 -0.32 15.46
N LYS A 383 -31.13 0.66 14.57
CA LYS A 383 -32.01 0.90 13.42
C LYS A 383 -32.04 -0.30 12.46
N ILE A 384 -30.89 -0.98 12.24
CA ILE A 384 -30.86 -2.21 11.44
C ILE A 384 -31.68 -3.33 12.10
N LYS A 385 -31.54 -3.53 13.41
CA LYS A 385 -32.31 -4.55 14.16
C LYS A 385 -33.81 -4.27 14.15
N ASN A 386 -34.21 -3.00 14.18
CA ASN A 386 -35.59 -2.56 14.10
C ASN A 386 -36.16 -2.58 12.68
N LYS A 387 -35.31 -2.89 11.65
CA LYS A 387 -35.68 -2.87 10.23
C LYS A 387 -35.97 -1.48 9.64
N ASP A 388 -35.55 -0.42 10.33
CA ASP A 388 -35.63 0.95 9.82
C ASP A 388 -34.61 1.18 8.69
N ILE A 389 -33.46 0.50 8.77
CA ILE A 389 -32.44 0.46 7.72
C ILE A 389 -32.44 -0.94 7.07
N LYS A 390 -32.58 -0.98 5.75
CA LYS A 390 -32.55 -2.21 4.97
C LYS A 390 -31.25 -2.41 4.22
N HIS A 391 -30.48 -1.35 3.99
CA HIS A 391 -29.21 -1.40 3.28
C HIS A 391 -28.21 -0.42 3.88
N LEU A 392 -26.98 -0.90 4.16
CA LEU A 392 -25.86 -0.08 4.57
C LEU A 392 -24.91 0.13 3.40
N ILE A 393 -24.60 1.38 3.09
CA ILE A 393 -23.68 1.77 2.04
C ILE A 393 -22.45 2.40 2.71
N VAL A 394 -21.25 1.93 2.38
CA VAL A 394 -19.98 2.51 2.84
C VAL A 394 -19.26 3.11 1.64
N VAL A 395 -18.91 4.41 1.71
CA VAL A 395 -18.20 5.11 0.64
C VAL A 395 -16.89 5.63 1.18
N GLY A 396 -15.76 5.16 0.62
CA GLY A 396 -14.45 5.58 1.08
C GLY A 396 -13.38 4.50 0.97
N LEU A 397 -12.62 4.25 2.05
CA LEU A 397 -11.47 3.36 2.23
C LEU A 397 -10.17 3.87 1.65
N LEU A 398 -10.19 4.40 0.45
CA LEU A 398 -9.07 5.07 -0.19
C LEU A 398 -9.57 6.48 -0.48
N ASN A 399 -8.91 7.46 0.09
CA ASN A 399 -9.34 8.83 -0.07
C ASN A 399 -8.93 9.35 -1.44
N HIS A 400 -9.82 9.97 -2.02
CA HIS A 400 -9.94 10.75 -3.23
C HIS A 400 -10.75 10.05 -4.29
N ALA A 401 -11.82 10.75 -4.55
CA ALA A 401 -12.71 10.45 -5.62
C ALA A 401 -11.95 10.57 -6.96
N ALA A 402 -11.43 9.45 -7.47
CA ALA A 402 -11.40 9.28 -8.91
C ALA A 402 -12.83 9.30 -9.47
N MET A 403 -13.83 9.20 -8.59
CA MET A 403 -15.23 9.44 -8.88
C MET A 403 -15.51 10.92 -8.71
N HIS A 404 -16.04 11.56 -9.74
CA HIS A 404 -16.43 12.98 -9.71
C HIS A 404 -17.38 13.25 -8.53
N SER A 405 -17.21 14.37 -7.86
CA SER A 405 -18.11 14.82 -6.78
C SER A 405 -19.59 14.72 -7.18
N GLN A 406 -19.91 15.03 -8.43
CA GLN A 406 -21.24 14.91 -9.01
C GLN A 406 -21.86 13.49 -8.89
N TYR A 407 -21.07 12.44 -8.97
CA TYR A 407 -21.59 11.08 -8.77
C TYR A 407 -22.15 10.91 -7.37
N PHE A 408 -21.43 11.37 -6.36
CA PHE A 408 -21.87 11.25 -4.96
C PHE A 408 -22.99 12.21 -4.62
N ASP A 409 -23.03 13.39 -5.21
CA ASP A 409 -24.16 14.34 -5.06
C ASP A 409 -25.45 13.69 -5.57
N VAL A 410 -25.41 13.09 -6.76
CA VAL A 410 -26.57 12.38 -7.34
C VAL A 410 -26.90 11.12 -6.52
N LEU A 411 -25.91 10.39 -5.99
CA LEU A 411 -26.16 9.25 -5.12
C LEU A 411 -26.88 9.70 -3.85
N GLU A 412 -26.40 10.76 -3.20
CA GLU A 412 -27.01 11.33 -2.00
C GLU A 412 -28.45 11.79 -2.22
N GLU A 413 -28.70 12.49 -3.34
CA GLU A 413 -30.05 12.97 -3.70
C GLU A 413 -31.07 11.84 -3.91
N ASN A 414 -30.62 10.66 -4.31
CA ASN A 414 -31.48 9.53 -4.68
C ASN A 414 -31.49 8.40 -3.63
N LEU A 415 -30.89 8.62 -2.46
CA LEU A 415 -30.99 7.67 -1.35
C LEU A 415 -32.45 7.56 -0.87
N SER A 416 -32.92 6.33 -0.69
CA SER A 416 -34.20 6.09 0.00
C SER A 416 -34.03 6.16 1.52
N ASP A 417 -35.15 6.33 2.25
CA ASP A 417 -35.14 6.46 3.70
C ASP A 417 -34.65 5.19 4.42
N ASP A 418 -34.71 4.04 3.76
CA ASP A 418 -34.24 2.76 4.29
C ASP A 418 -32.76 2.44 3.93
N HIS A 419 -32.08 3.36 3.22
CA HIS A 419 -30.64 3.34 3.02
C HIS A 419 -29.91 4.18 4.08
N TYR A 420 -28.81 3.69 4.58
CA TYR A 420 -27.90 4.44 5.43
C TYR A 420 -26.49 4.46 4.86
N VAL A 421 -25.85 5.62 4.83
CA VAL A 421 -24.50 5.80 4.28
C VAL A 421 -23.51 6.10 5.41
N ILE A 422 -22.39 5.39 5.39
CA ILE A 422 -21.19 5.73 6.17
C ILE A 422 -20.13 6.19 5.19
N THR A 423 -19.60 7.38 5.35
CA THR A 423 -18.69 7.95 4.36
C THR A 423 -17.57 8.78 4.96
N THR A 424 -16.41 8.74 4.30
CA THR A 424 -15.24 9.59 4.60
C THR A 424 -15.02 10.67 3.53
N VAL A 425 -15.85 10.72 2.50
CA VAL A 425 -15.63 11.57 1.32
C VAL A 425 -16.79 12.48 0.95
N ILE A 426 -17.98 12.24 1.53
CA ILE A 426 -19.20 13.02 1.23
C ILE A 426 -19.61 13.82 2.46
N PRO A 427 -19.22 15.09 2.59
CA PRO A 427 -19.74 15.94 3.64
C PRO A 427 -21.24 16.12 3.47
N SER A 428 -22.03 15.61 4.41
CA SER A 428 -23.49 15.70 4.38
C SER A 428 -24.04 16.01 5.77
N LYS A 429 -25.22 16.64 5.78
CA LYS A 429 -26.00 16.93 7.00
C LYS A 429 -27.27 16.08 7.09
N LYS A 430 -27.49 15.14 6.16
CA LYS A 430 -28.65 14.26 6.19
C LYS A 430 -28.57 13.27 7.35
N ASP A 431 -29.69 12.98 7.98
CA ASP A 431 -29.77 12.11 9.17
C ASP A 431 -29.46 10.63 8.87
N ASN A 432 -29.55 10.23 7.61
CA ASN A 432 -29.21 8.89 7.14
C ASN A 432 -27.79 8.81 6.54
N ILE A 433 -26.94 9.81 6.79
CA ILE A 433 -25.54 9.82 6.39
C ILE A 433 -24.65 10.10 7.60
N LEU A 434 -23.79 9.17 7.94
CA LEU A 434 -22.71 9.37 8.89
C LEU A 434 -21.44 9.77 8.13
N TYR A 435 -21.13 11.05 8.13
CA TYR A 435 -19.86 11.57 7.63
C TYR A 435 -18.86 11.74 8.78
N PHE A 436 -17.64 11.32 8.57
CA PHE A 436 -16.49 11.67 9.40
C PHE A 436 -15.26 11.86 8.51
N ASP A 437 -14.50 12.91 8.81
CA ASP A 437 -13.32 13.23 8.04
C ASP A 437 -12.17 12.31 8.46
N SER A 438 -11.83 11.39 7.59
CA SER A 438 -10.82 10.38 7.84
C SER A 438 -9.93 10.21 6.61
N PHE A 439 -9.16 11.25 6.31
CA PHE A 439 -8.17 11.16 5.25
C PHE A 439 -7.23 9.97 5.50
N PHE A 440 -7.25 8.99 4.58
CA PHE A 440 -6.36 7.82 4.57
C PHE A 440 -6.42 6.88 5.78
N ASN A 441 -7.44 6.94 6.63
CA ASN A 441 -7.60 6.01 7.74
C ASN A 441 -8.68 4.94 7.45
N SER A 442 -8.33 3.96 6.63
CA SER A 442 -9.20 2.79 6.39
C SER A 442 -9.43 1.94 7.64
N SER A 443 -8.61 2.10 8.67
CA SER A 443 -8.69 1.28 9.90
C SER A 443 -9.98 1.51 10.66
N LEU A 444 -10.48 2.76 10.71
CA LEU A 444 -11.76 3.06 11.36
C LEU A 444 -12.93 2.41 10.61
N ILE A 445 -12.94 2.43 9.28
CA ILE A 445 -13.95 1.72 8.48
C ILE A 445 -13.96 0.23 8.81
N TYR A 446 -12.77 -0.40 8.90
CA TYR A 446 -12.69 -1.81 9.29
C TYR A 446 -13.16 -2.05 10.73
N LYS A 447 -12.88 -1.14 11.65
CA LYS A 447 -13.35 -1.20 13.03
C LYS A 447 -14.89 -1.14 13.07
N ILE A 448 -15.47 -0.19 12.34
CA ILE A 448 -16.93 -0.04 12.21
C ILE A 448 -17.56 -1.31 11.61
N LEU A 449 -17.08 -1.79 10.48
CA LEU A 449 -17.61 -2.98 9.82
C LEU A 449 -17.46 -4.24 10.69
N SER A 450 -16.32 -4.38 11.37
CA SER A 450 -16.10 -5.48 12.32
C SER A 450 -17.04 -5.39 13.54
N HIS A 451 -17.36 -4.18 14.00
CA HIS A 451 -18.32 -3.96 15.09
C HIS A 451 -19.74 -4.30 14.66
N ILE A 452 -20.16 -3.82 13.49
CA ILE A 452 -21.46 -4.16 12.91
C ILE A 452 -21.61 -5.68 12.75
N LYS A 453 -20.60 -6.37 12.21
CA LYS A 453 -20.59 -7.84 12.03
C LYS A 453 -20.82 -8.62 13.33
N LYS A 454 -20.42 -8.10 14.48
CA LYS A 454 -20.66 -8.75 15.79
C LYS A 454 -22.13 -8.74 16.21
N HIS A 455 -22.93 -7.81 15.66
CA HIS A 455 -24.30 -7.54 16.07
C HIS A 455 -25.33 -7.80 14.98
N VAL A 456 -24.88 -7.88 13.71
CA VAL A 456 -25.69 -8.05 12.51
C VAL A 456 -25.12 -9.18 11.67
N ASP A 457 -25.96 -10.07 11.20
CA ASP A 457 -25.60 -11.15 10.28
C ASP A 457 -25.44 -10.58 8.87
N LEU A 458 -24.21 -10.37 8.43
CA LEU A 458 -23.88 -9.77 7.13
C LEU A 458 -24.21 -10.68 5.93
N ASP A 459 -24.49 -11.95 6.16
CA ASP A 459 -24.96 -12.85 5.09
C ASP A 459 -26.45 -12.60 4.77
N LYS A 460 -27.17 -11.98 5.70
CA LYS A 460 -28.61 -11.66 5.57
C LYS A 460 -28.90 -10.18 5.43
N PHE A 461 -28.00 -9.33 5.90
CA PHE A 461 -28.15 -7.88 5.83
C PHE A 461 -27.20 -7.30 4.78
N PRO A 462 -27.72 -6.62 3.74
CA PRO A 462 -26.90 -6.12 2.66
C PRO A 462 -26.00 -4.95 3.09
N VAL A 463 -24.72 -5.11 2.83
CA VAL A 463 -23.72 -4.05 2.98
C VAL A 463 -22.96 -3.91 1.67
N SER A 464 -23.00 -2.71 1.08
CA SER A 464 -22.27 -2.37 -0.13
C SER A 464 -21.16 -1.39 0.17
N VAL A 465 -19.96 -1.66 -0.36
CA VAL A 465 -18.79 -0.81 -0.17
C VAL A 465 -18.31 -0.25 -1.50
N PHE A 466 -18.29 1.07 -1.62
CA PHE A 466 -17.75 1.80 -2.75
C PHE A 466 -16.32 2.25 -2.42
N ILE A 467 -15.34 1.62 -3.06
CA ILE A 467 -13.94 2.04 -3.00
C ILE A 467 -13.77 3.20 -3.96
N THR A 468 -13.32 4.35 -3.49
CA THR A 468 -13.39 5.60 -4.26
C THR A 468 -12.21 5.87 -5.17
N THR A 469 -11.11 5.13 -5.03
CA THR A 469 -9.93 5.26 -5.91
C THR A 469 -9.18 3.94 -6.04
N CYS A 470 -8.35 3.83 -7.09
CA CYS A 470 -7.48 2.69 -7.30
C CYS A 470 -6.01 3.07 -7.09
N ASN A 471 -5.34 2.35 -6.20
CA ASN A 471 -3.90 2.48 -5.97
C ASN A 471 -3.30 1.11 -5.57
N LEU A 472 -2.02 1.09 -5.21
CA LEU A 472 -1.33 -0.15 -4.82
C LEU A 472 -1.95 -0.91 -3.63
N HIS A 473 -2.81 -0.26 -2.84
CA HIS A 473 -3.49 -0.89 -1.70
C HIS A 473 -4.89 -1.41 -2.04
N THR A 474 -5.44 -1.09 -3.20
CA THR A 474 -6.81 -1.45 -3.59
C THR A 474 -7.05 -2.95 -3.48
N MET A 475 -6.11 -3.77 -3.95
CA MET A 475 -6.21 -5.23 -3.87
C MET A 475 -6.31 -5.71 -2.41
N SER A 476 -5.49 -5.14 -1.52
CA SER A 476 -5.55 -5.45 -0.09
C SER A 476 -6.89 -5.04 0.53
N HIS A 477 -7.45 -3.90 0.15
CA HIS A 477 -8.76 -3.47 0.66
C HIS A 477 -9.89 -4.38 0.18
N ILE A 478 -9.90 -4.78 -1.09
CA ILE A 478 -10.88 -5.74 -1.62
C ILE A 478 -10.88 -7.02 -0.77
N PHE A 479 -9.72 -7.62 -0.57
CA PHE A 479 -9.64 -8.91 0.11
C PHE A 479 -9.79 -8.80 1.63
N ASN A 480 -9.43 -7.68 2.25
CA ASN A 480 -9.76 -7.42 3.65
C ASN A 480 -11.29 -7.30 3.86
N LEU A 481 -12.01 -6.66 2.94
CA LEU A 481 -13.47 -6.60 2.98
C LEU A 481 -14.11 -7.98 2.77
N LYS A 482 -13.60 -8.77 1.81
CA LYS A 482 -14.03 -10.16 1.62
C LYS A 482 -13.81 -11.00 2.88
N TYR A 483 -12.68 -10.86 3.55
CA TYR A 483 -12.42 -11.53 4.84
C TYR A 483 -13.41 -11.11 5.93
N LEU A 484 -13.83 -9.86 5.94
CA LEU A 484 -14.88 -9.38 6.84
C LEU A 484 -16.29 -9.89 6.48
N GLY A 485 -16.47 -10.53 5.32
CA GLY A 485 -17.77 -11.04 4.85
C GLY A 485 -18.55 -10.02 4.00
N ILE A 486 -17.89 -8.95 3.55
CA ILE A 486 -18.52 -7.99 2.64
C ILE A 486 -18.43 -8.53 1.22
N ASN A 487 -19.59 -8.81 0.63
CA ASN A 487 -19.67 -9.41 -0.70
C ASN A 487 -19.99 -8.40 -1.81
N SER A 488 -20.64 -7.29 -1.50
CA SER A 488 -20.98 -6.25 -2.49
C SER A 488 -19.92 -5.13 -2.46
N ILE A 489 -18.92 -5.22 -3.33
CA ILE A 489 -17.81 -4.27 -3.42
C ILE A 489 -17.79 -3.64 -4.81
N TYR A 490 -17.82 -2.32 -4.84
CA TYR A 490 -17.83 -1.51 -6.06
C TYR A 490 -16.48 -0.82 -6.24
N LEU A 491 -15.91 -0.89 -7.44
CA LEU A 491 -14.68 -0.20 -7.83
C LEU A 491 -14.99 0.89 -8.86
N PRO A 492 -14.34 2.05 -8.79
CA PRO A 492 -14.38 3.04 -9.87
C PRO A 492 -13.68 2.49 -11.12
N GLU A 493 -13.72 3.22 -12.19
CA GLU A 493 -12.83 2.96 -13.31
C GLU A 493 -11.38 3.11 -12.85
N CYS A 494 -10.64 2.00 -12.92
CA CYS A 494 -9.25 1.96 -12.48
C CYS A 494 -8.32 2.20 -13.66
N THR A 495 -7.63 3.31 -13.67
CA THR A 495 -6.56 3.61 -14.62
C THR A 495 -5.20 3.12 -14.14
N SER A 496 -5.16 2.46 -12.97
CA SER A 496 -3.92 1.97 -12.38
C SER A 496 -3.47 0.66 -13.03
N ASN A 497 -2.15 0.51 -13.15
CA ASN A 497 -1.52 -0.70 -13.69
C ASN A 497 -1.68 -1.94 -12.80
N ILE A 498 -2.29 -1.78 -11.63
CA ILE A 498 -2.52 -2.85 -10.66
C ILE A 498 -3.81 -3.60 -10.96
N ILE A 499 -4.83 -2.88 -11.46
CA ILE A 499 -6.10 -3.46 -11.87
C ILE A 499 -6.28 -3.19 -13.37
N THR A 500 -5.70 -4.07 -14.16
CA THR A 500 -5.87 -4.06 -15.62
C THR A 500 -7.28 -4.48 -16.01
N PRO A 501 -7.72 -4.25 -17.24
CA PRO A 501 -9.01 -4.76 -17.73
C PRO A 501 -9.19 -6.27 -17.54
N ASN A 502 -8.14 -7.07 -17.78
CA ASN A 502 -8.17 -8.52 -17.54
C ASN A 502 -8.30 -8.87 -16.07
N MET A 503 -7.57 -8.17 -15.19
CA MET A 503 -7.68 -8.34 -13.74
C MET A 503 -9.09 -7.95 -13.26
N LEU A 504 -9.64 -6.84 -13.74
CA LEU A 504 -11.01 -6.42 -13.39
C LEU A 504 -12.05 -7.46 -13.82
N LYS A 505 -11.92 -7.99 -15.05
CA LYS A 505 -12.77 -9.07 -15.52
C LYS A 505 -12.68 -10.29 -14.61
N PHE A 506 -11.46 -10.72 -14.26
CA PHE A 506 -11.22 -11.84 -13.36
C PHE A 506 -11.83 -11.60 -11.96
N LEU A 507 -11.65 -10.40 -11.40
CA LEU A 507 -12.25 -10.02 -10.11
C LEU A 507 -13.78 -10.04 -10.15
N LYS A 508 -14.40 -9.61 -11.26
CA LYS A 508 -15.84 -9.70 -11.47
C LYS A 508 -16.32 -11.16 -11.49
N GLU A 509 -15.66 -12.01 -12.28
CA GLU A 509 -16.09 -13.39 -12.51
C GLU A 509 -15.85 -14.31 -11.30
N LYS A 510 -14.73 -14.12 -10.57
CA LYS A 510 -14.32 -15.04 -9.51
C LYS A 510 -14.63 -14.54 -8.11
N PHE A 511 -14.71 -13.24 -7.92
CA PHE A 511 -14.87 -12.62 -6.59
C PHE A 511 -16.09 -11.70 -6.48
N ASP A 512 -16.94 -11.66 -7.51
CA ASP A 512 -18.14 -10.81 -7.54
C ASP A 512 -17.83 -9.33 -7.19
N ILE A 513 -16.74 -8.80 -7.74
CA ILE A 513 -16.44 -7.38 -7.63
C ILE A 513 -17.21 -6.64 -8.72
N LYS A 514 -17.89 -5.57 -8.34
CA LYS A 514 -18.70 -4.76 -9.26
C LYS A 514 -17.94 -3.52 -9.68
N GLN A 515 -18.24 -3.03 -10.86
CA GLN A 515 -17.75 -1.72 -11.32
C GLN A 515 -18.85 -0.70 -11.17
N VAL A 516 -18.51 0.46 -10.66
CA VAL A 516 -19.40 1.62 -10.62
C VAL A 516 -19.77 2.01 -12.04
N SER A 517 -21.04 2.31 -12.27
CA SER A 517 -21.50 2.84 -13.56
C SER A 517 -21.40 4.37 -13.59
N ASP A 518 -21.64 4.98 -14.77
CA ASP A 518 -21.72 6.44 -14.89
C ASP A 518 -23.03 7.02 -14.32
N ASP A 519 -23.97 6.16 -13.94
CA ASP A 519 -25.28 6.54 -13.40
C ASP A 519 -25.48 6.04 -11.96
N PRO A 520 -25.34 6.92 -10.95
CA PRO A 520 -25.56 6.56 -9.55
C PRO A 520 -26.94 5.98 -9.25
N LYS A 521 -27.98 6.39 -10.01
CA LYS A 521 -29.33 5.86 -9.86
C LYS A 521 -29.43 4.40 -10.26
N LYS A 522 -28.67 4.01 -11.29
CA LYS A 522 -28.57 2.62 -11.74
C LYS A 522 -27.85 1.78 -10.69
N ASP A 523 -26.77 2.31 -10.12
CA ASP A 523 -26.01 1.60 -9.10
C ASP A 523 -26.84 1.41 -7.82
N LEU A 524 -27.59 2.43 -7.38
CA LEU A 524 -28.52 2.31 -6.25
C LEU A 524 -29.63 1.28 -6.47
N LYS A 525 -30.13 1.14 -7.71
CA LYS A 525 -31.14 0.12 -8.03
C LYS A 525 -30.59 -1.31 -8.05
N ASN A 526 -29.27 -1.46 -8.20
CA ASN A 526 -28.58 -2.75 -8.26
C ASN A 526 -28.03 -3.18 -6.90
N LEU A 527 -28.22 -2.37 -5.86
CA LEU A 527 -27.89 -2.71 -4.48
C LEU A 527 -28.93 -3.66 -3.93
#